data_7c93cf9e37fa88c76b29abfad34278a9
#
_entry.id   7c93cf9e37fa88c76b29abfad34278a9
#
_cell.length_a   1.000
_cell.length_b   1.000
_cell.length_c   1.000
_cell.angle_alpha   90.00
_cell.angle_beta   90.00
_cell.angle_gamma   90.00
#
_symmetry.space_group_name_H-M   'P 1'
#
loop_
_entity.id
_entity.type
_entity.pdbx_description
1 polymer ?
#
loop_
_entity_poly.entity_id
_entity_poly.type
_entity_poly.pdbx_seq_one_letter_code
_entity_poly.pdbx_strand_id
1 'polypeptide(L)'
;IALAVYWLLDFSWSLAILFGSLTLVTGPTVVMPMLRVVRAKASIANILRWEGIVIDPLGALLAVVVFSFIVSHDAGDAWSTSLITFALVMLSGIGFGVAGGWGLGQVLRRHLLPEYLHSLAAIAVVFAMFIGANLLMHESGLLAVTIMGIWLANMPGVNVRHILHFKENLGVMLISGLFIILSARLDLNAIIAMGPATLLLLLIIQLVARPLSVWASTLGSDLNWRERT
;
A
#
# COMPACT_ATOMS: atom_id res chain seq x y z
N ILE A 1 -10.64 -8.57 11.73
CA ILE A 1 -9.35 -9.30 11.79
C ILE A 1 -8.84 -9.32 13.23
N ALA A 2 -8.62 -8.17 13.89
CA ALA A 2 -8.10 -8.10 15.26
C ALA A 2 -8.87 -8.99 16.27
N LEU A 3 -10.21 -8.97 16.21
CA LEU A 3 -11.05 -9.85 17.03
C LEU A 3 -10.77 -11.34 16.80
N ALA A 4 -10.60 -11.76 15.56
CA ALA A 4 -10.31 -13.14 15.22
C ALA A 4 -8.92 -13.58 15.73
N VAL A 5 -7.93 -12.70 15.63
CA VAL A 5 -6.57 -12.93 16.14
C VAL A 5 -6.56 -13.05 17.66
N TYR A 6 -7.27 -12.15 18.33
CA TYR A 6 -7.40 -12.18 19.79
C TYR A 6 -7.99 -13.52 20.31
N TRP A 7 -9.08 -13.98 19.68
CA TRP A 7 -9.77 -15.21 20.11
C TRP A 7 -9.12 -16.51 19.67
N LEU A 8 -8.44 -16.53 18.51
CA LEU A 8 -7.87 -17.75 17.94
C LEU A 8 -6.41 -17.98 18.31
N LEU A 9 -5.64 -16.92 18.48
CA LEU A 9 -4.20 -16.99 18.72
C LEU A 9 -3.82 -16.52 20.14
N ASP A 10 -4.79 -16.20 20.99
CA ASP A 10 -4.57 -15.68 22.35
C ASP A 10 -3.61 -14.47 22.42
N PHE A 11 -3.61 -13.64 21.39
CA PHE A 11 -2.79 -12.43 21.37
C PHE A 11 -3.38 -11.37 22.30
N SER A 12 -2.51 -10.54 22.90
CA SER A 12 -2.97 -9.35 23.61
C SER A 12 -3.72 -8.42 22.66
N TRP A 13 -4.65 -7.61 23.17
CA TRP A 13 -5.40 -6.64 22.37
C TRP A 13 -4.51 -5.72 21.54
N SER A 14 -3.39 -5.25 22.12
CA SER A 14 -2.43 -4.41 21.43
C SER A 14 -1.82 -5.12 20.21
N LEU A 15 -1.36 -6.35 20.38
CA LEU A 15 -0.81 -7.14 19.28
C LEU A 15 -1.88 -7.54 18.25
N ALA A 16 -3.09 -7.84 18.68
CA ALA A 16 -4.19 -8.18 17.78
C ALA A 16 -4.61 -7.01 16.90
N ILE A 17 -4.66 -5.80 17.45
CA ILE A 17 -4.96 -4.57 16.69
C ILE A 17 -3.81 -4.24 15.73
N LEU A 18 -2.56 -4.37 16.16
CA LEU A 18 -1.39 -4.16 15.30
C LEU A 18 -1.37 -5.16 14.14
N PHE A 19 -1.62 -6.44 14.41
CA PHE A 19 -1.73 -7.46 13.38
C PHE A 19 -2.89 -7.17 12.41
N GLY A 20 -4.04 -6.72 12.94
CA GLY A 20 -5.18 -6.31 12.13
C GLY A 20 -4.87 -5.13 11.21
N SER A 21 -4.11 -4.14 11.68
CA SER A 21 -3.70 -2.98 10.87
C SER A 21 -2.71 -3.37 9.77
N LEU A 22 -1.76 -4.26 10.05
CA LEU A 22 -0.80 -4.76 9.05
C LEU A 22 -1.47 -5.62 7.98
N THR A 23 -2.45 -6.44 8.34
CA THR A 23 -3.16 -7.32 7.40
C THR A 23 -4.26 -6.62 6.61
N LEU A 24 -4.55 -5.35 6.91
CA LEU A 24 -5.48 -4.52 6.13
C LEU A 24 -4.96 -4.25 4.72
N VAL A 25 -3.64 -4.14 4.58
CA VAL A 25 -2.99 -3.81 3.29
C VAL A 25 -3.15 -4.94 2.29
N THR A 26 -3.79 -4.64 1.17
CA THR A 26 -3.89 -5.52 0.01
C THR A 26 -3.05 -4.95 -1.11
N GLY A 27 -1.81 -5.39 -1.20
CA GLY A 27 -0.85 -4.83 -2.14
C GLY A 27 -1.29 -4.94 -3.61
N PRO A 28 -1.10 -3.89 -4.42
CA PRO A 28 -1.40 -3.88 -5.85
C PRO A 28 -0.52 -4.84 -6.64
N THR A 29 0.57 -5.30 -6.04
CA THR A 29 1.56 -6.20 -6.66
C THR A 29 0.97 -7.54 -7.11
N VAL A 30 -0.03 -8.04 -6.40
CA VAL A 30 -0.75 -9.28 -6.74
C VAL A 30 -2.02 -8.97 -7.54
N VAL A 31 -2.77 -7.96 -7.16
CA VAL A 31 -4.06 -7.61 -7.76
C VAL A 31 -3.90 -7.21 -9.22
N MET A 32 -2.89 -6.41 -9.56
CA MET A 32 -2.69 -5.92 -10.93
C MET A 32 -2.42 -7.02 -11.97
N PRO A 33 -1.51 -7.98 -11.74
CA PRO A 33 -1.35 -9.13 -12.64
C PRO A 33 -2.61 -9.98 -12.74
N MET A 34 -3.29 -10.25 -11.62
CA MET A 34 -4.53 -11.04 -11.62
C MET A 34 -5.64 -10.41 -12.45
N LEU A 35 -5.85 -9.09 -12.36
CA LEU A 35 -6.85 -8.38 -13.16
C LEU A 35 -6.64 -8.53 -14.67
N ARG A 36 -5.38 -8.65 -15.11
CA ARG A 36 -5.06 -8.90 -16.53
C ARG A 36 -5.45 -10.31 -16.98
N VAL A 37 -5.31 -11.31 -16.11
CA VAL A 37 -5.63 -12.71 -16.40
C VAL A 37 -7.14 -12.95 -16.36
N VAL A 38 -7.82 -12.45 -15.34
CA VAL A 38 -9.26 -12.68 -15.10
C VAL A 38 -10.15 -11.88 -16.06
N ARG A 39 -9.62 -10.83 -16.72
CA ARG A 39 -10.37 -9.95 -17.63
C ARG A 39 -11.63 -9.37 -16.97
N ALA A 40 -11.50 -8.90 -15.73
CA ALA A 40 -12.60 -8.31 -14.97
C ALA A 40 -13.24 -7.13 -15.73
N LYS A 41 -14.52 -6.88 -15.47
CA LYS A 41 -15.21 -5.69 -16.01
C LYS A 41 -14.44 -4.42 -15.66
N ALA A 42 -14.42 -3.45 -16.56
CA ALA A 42 -13.63 -2.23 -16.41
C ALA A 42 -13.98 -1.45 -15.12
N SER A 43 -15.24 -1.44 -14.70
CA SER A 43 -15.68 -0.81 -13.45
C SER A 43 -15.03 -1.46 -12.23
N ILE A 44 -15.08 -2.79 -12.14
CA ILE A 44 -14.49 -3.57 -11.03
C ILE A 44 -12.97 -3.46 -11.06
N ALA A 45 -12.35 -3.58 -12.25
CA ALA A 45 -10.92 -3.46 -12.41
C ALA A 45 -10.39 -2.10 -11.96
N ASN A 46 -11.13 -1.02 -12.23
CA ASN A 46 -10.77 0.32 -11.79
C ASN A 46 -10.90 0.48 -10.27
N ILE A 47 -11.97 -0.03 -9.66
CA ILE A 47 -12.16 0.00 -8.20
C ILE A 47 -11.00 -0.73 -7.51
N LEU A 48 -10.70 -1.97 -7.91
CA LEU A 48 -9.62 -2.76 -7.30
C LEU A 48 -8.23 -2.14 -7.53
N ARG A 49 -8.05 -1.47 -8.67
CA ARG A 49 -6.80 -0.74 -8.95
C ARG A 49 -6.62 0.46 -8.03
N TRP A 50 -7.67 1.26 -7.84
CA TRP A 50 -7.65 2.40 -6.93
C TRP A 50 -7.54 1.96 -5.48
N GLU A 51 -8.26 0.92 -5.09
CA GLU A 51 -8.12 0.30 -3.76
C GLU A 51 -6.66 -0.04 -3.49
N GLY A 52 -6.00 -0.82 -4.37
CA GLY A 52 -4.61 -1.21 -4.18
C GLY A 52 -3.64 -0.03 -4.09
N ILE A 53 -3.86 1.05 -4.85
CA ILE A 53 -3.00 2.24 -4.82
C ILE A 53 -3.14 3.03 -3.51
N VAL A 54 -4.37 3.16 -3.02
CA VAL A 54 -4.68 4.02 -1.86
C VAL A 54 -4.46 3.28 -0.55
N ILE A 55 -4.75 1.98 -0.51
CA ILE A 55 -4.68 1.19 0.73
C ILE A 55 -3.24 0.96 1.20
N ASP A 56 -2.26 0.87 0.29
CA ASP A 56 -0.85 0.68 0.64
C ASP A 56 -0.32 1.79 1.57
N PRO A 57 -0.33 3.08 1.17
CA PRO A 57 0.17 4.14 2.05
C PRO A 57 -0.71 4.36 3.27
N LEU A 58 -2.03 4.20 3.15
CA LEU A 58 -2.94 4.36 4.30
C LEU A 58 -2.82 3.22 5.30
N GLY A 59 -2.61 2.00 4.84
CA GLY A 59 -2.42 0.84 5.72
C GLY A 59 -1.09 0.88 6.46
N ALA A 60 0.00 1.24 5.77
CA ALA A 60 1.30 1.47 6.41
C ALA A 60 1.20 2.56 7.48
N LEU A 61 0.55 3.67 7.17
CA LEU A 61 0.33 4.77 8.08
C LEU A 61 -0.53 4.38 9.29
N LEU A 62 -1.59 3.59 9.08
CA LEU A 62 -2.42 3.06 10.16
C LEU A 62 -1.60 2.16 11.09
N ALA A 63 -0.75 1.30 10.54
CA ALA A 63 0.13 0.44 11.34
C ALA A 63 1.11 1.24 12.20
N VAL A 64 1.69 2.32 11.66
CA VAL A 64 2.58 3.23 12.40
C VAL A 64 1.84 3.94 13.53
N VAL A 65 0.62 4.43 13.27
CA VAL A 65 -0.20 5.11 14.29
C VAL A 65 -0.57 4.14 15.41
N VAL A 66 -1.01 2.93 15.07
CA VAL A 66 -1.32 1.89 16.06
C VAL A 66 -0.09 1.51 16.87
N PHE A 67 1.06 1.34 16.22
CA PHE A 67 2.33 1.05 16.89
C PHE A 67 2.74 2.20 17.83
N SER A 68 2.68 3.45 17.37
CA SER A 68 2.97 4.63 18.18
C SER A 68 2.04 4.72 19.40
N PHE A 69 0.76 4.43 19.21
CA PHE A 69 -0.22 4.40 20.30
C PHE A 69 0.13 3.34 21.35
N ILE A 70 0.51 2.13 20.92
CA ILE A 70 0.88 1.03 21.82
C ILE A 70 2.14 1.39 22.62
N VAL A 71 3.17 1.94 21.98
CA VAL A 71 4.43 2.30 22.63
C VAL A 71 4.29 3.52 23.55
N SER A 72 3.40 4.47 23.21
CA SER A 72 3.19 5.69 24.01
C SER A 72 2.22 5.49 25.18
N HIS A 73 1.62 4.31 25.34
CA HIS A 73 0.59 4.06 26.37
C HIS A 73 1.10 4.30 27.81
N ASP A 74 2.38 4.16 28.03
CA ASP A 74 3.02 4.42 29.34
C ASP A 74 3.26 5.90 29.64
N ALA A 75 3.07 6.81 28.67
CA ALA A 75 3.44 8.23 28.79
C ALA A 75 2.26 9.19 29.05
N GLY A 76 1.05 8.70 29.27
CA GLY A 76 -0.14 9.52 29.57
C GLY A 76 -0.72 10.35 28.39
N ASP A 77 0.06 10.61 27.34
CA ASP A 77 -0.30 11.41 26.18
C ASP A 77 -0.32 10.61 24.86
N ALA A 78 -0.61 9.31 24.93
CA ALA A 78 -0.55 8.40 23.78
C ALA A 78 -1.40 8.88 22.59
N TRP A 79 -2.55 9.50 22.83
CA TRP A 79 -3.45 9.96 21.79
C TRP A 79 -2.91 11.19 21.05
N SER A 80 -2.40 12.18 21.79
CA SER A 80 -1.82 13.39 21.20
C SER A 80 -0.57 13.08 20.40
N THR A 81 0.31 12.23 20.93
CA THR A 81 1.53 11.79 20.25
C THR A 81 1.21 11.04 18.94
N SER A 82 0.22 10.14 18.95
CA SER A 82 -0.20 9.41 17.77
C SER A 82 -0.79 10.32 16.69
N LEU A 83 -1.61 11.32 17.07
CA LEU A 83 -2.16 12.31 16.15
C LEU A 83 -1.08 13.20 15.54
N ILE A 84 -0.12 13.65 16.34
CA ILE A 84 1.01 14.45 15.84
C ILE A 84 1.86 13.64 14.88
N THR A 85 2.19 12.39 15.22
CA THR A 85 2.93 11.48 14.34
C THR A 85 2.19 11.29 13.02
N PHE A 86 0.89 11.02 13.05
CA PHE A 86 0.05 10.92 11.86
C PHE A 86 0.12 12.17 11.00
N ALA A 87 -0.06 13.34 11.59
CA ALA A 87 -0.03 14.63 10.89
C ALA A 87 1.35 14.88 10.25
N LEU A 88 2.44 14.58 10.95
CA LEU A 88 3.79 14.76 10.44
C LEU A 88 4.12 13.81 9.30
N VAL A 89 3.70 12.53 9.38
CA VAL A 89 3.84 11.56 8.27
C VAL A 89 3.06 12.02 7.05
N MET A 90 1.81 12.49 7.25
CA MET A 90 0.99 13.02 6.17
C MET A 90 1.63 14.26 5.52
N LEU A 91 2.06 15.23 6.31
CA LEU A 91 2.68 16.47 5.81
C LEU A 91 4.00 16.19 5.07
N SER A 92 4.85 15.32 5.63
CA SER A 92 6.10 14.90 4.99
C SER A 92 5.80 14.21 3.66
N GLY A 93 4.93 13.20 3.65
CA GLY A 93 4.57 12.46 2.44
C GLY A 93 3.96 13.35 1.35
N ILE A 94 3.01 14.21 1.70
CA ILE A 94 2.39 15.17 0.76
C ILE A 94 3.45 16.16 0.25
N GLY A 95 4.25 16.73 1.13
CA GLY A 95 5.26 17.73 0.76
C GLY A 95 6.28 17.18 -0.25
N PHE A 96 6.90 16.05 0.07
CA PHE A 96 7.84 15.39 -0.83
C PHE A 96 7.17 14.87 -2.11
N GLY A 97 5.96 14.34 -2.02
CA GLY A 97 5.21 13.85 -3.18
C GLY A 97 4.89 14.96 -4.17
N VAL A 98 4.38 16.10 -3.71
CA VAL A 98 4.09 17.27 -4.54
C VAL A 98 5.38 17.86 -5.10
N ALA A 99 6.41 18.05 -4.28
CA ALA A 99 7.70 18.59 -4.74
C ALA A 99 8.34 17.71 -5.83
N GLY A 100 8.39 16.40 -5.61
CA GLY A 100 8.92 15.45 -6.60
C GLY A 100 8.07 15.37 -7.87
N GLY A 101 6.74 15.31 -7.72
CA GLY A 101 5.80 15.27 -8.85
C GLY A 101 5.84 16.53 -9.70
N TRP A 102 5.85 17.70 -9.07
CA TRP A 102 5.99 18.97 -9.75
C TRP A 102 7.36 19.13 -10.40
N GLY A 103 8.44 18.82 -9.67
CA GLY A 103 9.82 18.94 -10.15
C GLY A 103 10.07 18.05 -11.38
N LEU A 104 9.78 16.74 -11.26
CA LEU A 104 9.92 15.81 -12.38
C LEU A 104 8.98 16.18 -13.53
N GLY A 105 7.75 16.57 -13.24
CA GLY A 105 6.79 17.02 -14.25
C GLY A 105 7.29 18.23 -15.04
N GLN A 106 7.92 19.22 -14.39
CA GLN A 106 8.53 20.37 -15.09
C GLN A 106 9.72 19.97 -15.97
N VAL A 107 10.56 19.06 -15.50
CA VAL A 107 11.69 18.54 -16.28
C VAL A 107 11.21 17.84 -17.55
N LEU A 108 10.19 16.98 -17.42
CA LEU A 108 9.61 16.26 -18.55
C LEU A 108 8.86 17.21 -19.52
N ARG A 109 8.08 18.14 -18.98
CA ARG A 109 7.29 19.11 -19.77
C ARG A 109 8.15 20.06 -20.57
N ARG A 110 9.29 20.49 -20.00
CA ARG A 110 10.23 21.40 -20.66
C ARG A 110 11.21 20.69 -21.59
N HIS A 111 11.08 19.37 -21.76
CA HIS A 111 12.00 18.55 -22.56
C HIS A 111 13.50 18.77 -22.20
N LEU A 112 13.77 18.98 -20.89
CA LEU A 112 15.13 19.20 -20.40
C LEU A 112 15.99 17.92 -20.48
N LEU A 113 15.36 16.76 -20.61
CA LEU A 113 16.02 15.46 -20.73
C LEU A 113 15.59 14.77 -22.02
N PRO A 114 16.51 14.07 -22.72
CA PRO A 114 16.18 13.18 -23.82
C PRO A 114 15.20 12.07 -23.38
N GLU A 115 14.36 11.60 -24.28
CA GLU A 115 13.31 10.62 -23.97
C GLU A 115 13.84 9.31 -23.37
N TYR A 116 15.01 8.85 -23.79
CA TYR A 116 15.63 7.63 -23.26
C TYR A 116 16.06 7.76 -21.78
N LEU A 117 16.22 8.98 -21.26
CA LEU A 117 16.56 9.23 -19.85
C LEU A 117 15.32 9.41 -18.96
N HIS A 118 14.11 9.56 -19.51
CA HIS A 118 12.89 9.82 -18.74
C HIS A 118 12.66 8.74 -17.67
N SER A 119 12.85 7.46 -18.02
CA SER A 119 12.64 6.36 -17.08
C SER A 119 13.67 6.34 -15.96
N LEU A 120 14.95 6.61 -16.27
CA LEU A 120 16.02 6.67 -15.28
C LEU A 120 15.84 7.87 -14.35
N ALA A 121 15.50 9.04 -14.90
CA ALA A 121 15.20 10.23 -14.11
C ALA A 121 14.00 10.01 -13.18
N ALA A 122 12.95 9.36 -13.68
CA ALA A 122 11.80 9.02 -12.85
C ALA A 122 12.18 8.14 -11.67
N ILE A 123 12.97 7.08 -11.90
CA ILE A 123 13.43 6.21 -10.80
C ILE A 123 14.30 6.97 -9.81
N ALA A 124 15.24 7.76 -10.30
CA ALA A 124 16.15 8.54 -9.43
C ALA A 124 15.35 9.49 -8.53
N VAL A 125 14.37 10.21 -9.09
CA VAL A 125 13.51 11.12 -8.32
C VAL A 125 12.61 10.35 -7.36
N VAL A 126 12.04 9.21 -7.77
CA VAL A 126 11.22 8.34 -6.89
C VAL A 126 12.04 7.92 -5.67
N PHE A 127 13.26 7.40 -5.86
CA PHE A 127 14.11 7.01 -4.74
C PHE A 127 14.52 8.20 -3.87
N ALA A 128 14.85 9.34 -4.48
CA ALA A 128 15.22 10.55 -3.74
C ALA A 128 14.05 11.04 -2.85
N MET A 129 12.84 11.08 -3.39
CA MET A 129 11.65 11.49 -2.62
C MET A 129 11.27 10.47 -1.57
N PHE A 130 11.34 9.17 -1.88
CA PHE A 130 11.07 8.09 -0.94
C PHE A 130 12.03 8.12 0.26
N ILE A 131 13.32 8.18 -0.02
CA ILE A 131 14.34 8.22 1.03
C ILE A 131 14.25 9.55 1.80
N GLY A 132 14.13 10.68 1.10
CA GLY A 132 14.03 12.00 1.73
C GLY A 132 12.83 12.12 2.67
N ALA A 133 11.67 11.62 2.27
CA ALA A 133 10.50 11.60 3.12
C ALA A 133 10.71 10.69 4.35
N ASN A 134 11.24 9.49 4.15
CA ASN A 134 11.50 8.53 5.24
C ASN A 134 12.58 8.99 6.23
N LEU A 135 13.54 9.81 5.80
CA LEU A 135 14.53 10.42 6.70
C LEU A 135 13.88 11.45 7.65
N LEU A 136 12.83 12.14 7.19
CA LEU A 136 12.08 13.07 8.04
C LEU A 136 11.11 12.31 8.96
N MET A 137 10.30 11.45 8.39
CA MET A 137 9.30 10.65 9.11
C MET A 137 9.23 9.25 8.53
N HIS A 138 9.42 8.23 9.36
CA HIS A 138 9.34 6.83 8.96
C HIS A 138 7.97 6.53 8.31
N GLU A 139 7.98 5.71 7.25
CA GLU A 139 6.81 5.29 6.46
C GLU A 139 6.13 6.39 5.62
N SER A 140 6.62 7.63 5.64
CA SER A 140 6.08 8.71 4.79
C SER A 140 6.46 8.56 3.31
N GLY A 141 7.51 7.79 3.00
CA GLY A 141 8.01 7.58 1.63
C GLY A 141 7.00 6.93 0.70
N LEU A 142 6.22 5.95 1.18
CA LEU A 142 5.16 5.33 0.39
C LEU A 142 4.09 6.34 -0.03
N LEU A 143 3.69 7.19 0.91
CA LEU A 143 2.74 8.27 0.65
C LEU A 143 3.32 9.28 -0.34
N ALA A 144 4.58 9.68 -0.17
CA ALA A 144 5.26 10.62 -1.06
C ALA A 144 5.28 10.12 -2.51
N VAL A 145 5.66 8.87 -2.74
CA VAL A 145 5.71 8.30 -4.09
C VAL A 145 4.31 8.16 -4.69
N THR A 146 3.31 7.82 -3.89
CA THR A 146 1.92 7.73 -4.34
C THR A 146 1.39 9.09 -4.80
N ILE A 147 1.58 10.13 -3.99
CA ILE A 147 1.17 11.49 -4.34
C ILE A 147 1.94 12.01 -5.54
N MET A 148 3.25 11.76 -5.61
CA MET A 148 4.07 12.08 -6.78
C MET A 148 3.51 11.44 -8.06
N GLY A 149 3.11 10.17 -7.99
CA GLY A 149 2.50 9.45 -9.13
C GLY A 149 1.16 10.06 -9.55
N ILE A 150 0.29 10.38 -8.59
CA ILE A 150 -1.00 11.04 -8.84
C ILE A 150 -0.79 12.42 -9.48
N TRP A 151 0.17 13.20 -8.96
CA TRP A 151 0.50 14.52 -9.51
C TRP A 151 0.96 14.43 -10.97
N LEU A 152 1.91 13.55 -11.26
CA LEU A 152 2.43 13.33 -12.62
C LEU A 152 1.35 12.84 -13.59
N ALA A 153 0.48 11.94 -13.15
CA ALA A 153 -0.59 11.39 -13.99
C ALA A 153 -1.63 12.46 -14.38
N ASN A 154 -1.84 13.48 -13.53
CA ASN A 154 -2.81 14.55 -13.75
C ASN A 154 -2.18 15.84 -14.31
N MET A 155 -0.87 15.89 -14.48
CA MET A 155 -0.19 17.09 -14.97
C MET A 155 -0.34 17.22 -16.49
N PRO A 156 -0.94 18.31 -17.02
CA PRO A 156 -1.12 18.49 -18.45
C PRO A 156 0.23 18.67 -19.16
N GLY A 157 0.36 18.04 -20.34
CA GLY A 157 1.55 18.16 -21.19
C GLY A 157 2.73 17.26 -20.78
N VAL A 158 2.55 16.33 -19.85
CA VAL A 158 3.56 15.33 -19.48
C VAL A 158 3.24 13.99 -20.13
N ASN A 159 4.17 13.47 -20.93
CA ASN A 159 4.03 12.14 -21.52
C ASN A 159 4.70 11.09 -20.61
N VAL A 160 3.88 10.40 -19.83
CA VAL A 160 4.35 9.35 -18.90
C VAL A 160 4.39 7.94 -19.51
N ARG A 161 4.04 7.77 -20.80
CA ARG A 161 3.88 6.45 -21.45
C ARG A 161 5.17 5.61 -21.37
N HIS A 162 6.33 6.20 -21.67
CA HIS A 162 7.62 5.51 -21.60
C HIS A 162 7.95 5.06 -20.17
N ILE A 163 7.66 5.91 -19.18
CA ILE A 163 7.86 5.61 -17.77
C ILE A 163 6.95 4.44 -17.33
N LEU A 164 5.70 4.42 -17.79
CA LEU A 164 4.74 3.35 -17.47
C LEU A 164 5.18 1.99 -18.01
N HIS A 165 5.61 1.90 -19.29
CA HIS A 165 6.11 0.66 -19.87
C HIS A 165 7.35 0.15 -19.14
N PHE A 166 8.30 1.03 -18.86
CA PHE A 166 9.50 0.68 -18.11
C PHE A 166 9.17 0.16 -16.70
N LYS A 167 8.31 0.88 -15.98
CA LYS A 167 7.82 0.48 -14.65
C LYS A 167 7.15 -0.89 -14.68
N GLU A 168 6.34 -1.19 -15.69
CA GLU A 168 5.67 -2.49 -15.80
C GLU A 168 6.66 -3.64 -15.92
N ASN A 169 7.66 -3.52 -16.78
CA ASN A 169 8.68 -4.54 -16.95
C ASN A 169 9.55 -4.72 -15.70
N LEU A 170 10.00 -3.60 -15.12
CA LEU A 170 10.76 -3.61 -13.88
C LEU A 170 9.95 -4.20 -12.72
N GLY A 171 8.67 -3.83 -12.62
CA GLY A 171 7.75 -4.34 -11.61
C GLY A 171 7.61 -5.85 -11.67
N VAL A 172 7.39 -6.44 -12.85
CA VAL A 172 7.29 -7.89 -13.01
C VAL A 172 8.58 -8.58 -12.57
N MET A 173 9.74 -8.06 -12.98
CA MET A 173 11.04 -8.63 -12.60
C MET A 173 11.27 -8.58 -11.09
N LEU A 174 11.04 -7.43 -10.45
CA LEU A 174 11.25 -7.25 -9.01
C LEU A 174 10.27 -8.08 -8.19
N ILE A 175 8.99 -8.12 -8.57
CA ILE A 175 7.97 -8.91 -7.87
C ILE A 175 8.30 -10.39 -7.98
N SER A 176 8.65 -10.88 -9.18
CA SER A 176 9.03 -12.28 -9.37
C SER A 176 10.25 -12.65 -8.53
N GLY A 177 11.28 -11.82 -8.52
CA GLY A 177 12.46 -12.02 -7.68
C GLY A 177 12.13 -12.02 -6.19
N LEU A 178 11.30 -11.10 -5.73
CA LEU A 178 10.84 -11.04 -4.36
C LEU A 178 10.13 -12.32 -3.93
N PHE A 179 9.19 -12.83 -4.74
CA PHE A 179 8.45 -14.05 -4.41
C PHE A 179 9.36 -15.28 -4.41
N ILE A 180 10.36 -15.36 -5.31
CA ILE A 180 11.34 -16.45 -5.28
C ILE A 180 12.14 -16.42 -3.98
N ILE A 181 12.66 -15.25 -3.58
CA ILE A 181 13.43 -15.11 -2.34
C ILE A 181 12.56 -15.40 -1.12
N LEU A 182 11.32 -14.92 -1.11
CA LEU A 182 10.38 -15.16 -0.02
C LEU A 182 10.08 -16.66 0.12
N SER A 183 9.79 -17.33 -1.00
CA SER A 183 9.53 -18.77 -1.03
C SER A 183 10.74 -19.59 -0.57
N ALA A 184 11.95 -19.18 -0.94
CA ALA A 184 13.17 -19.85 -0.52
C ALA A 184 13.46 -19.70 0.99
N ARG A 185 12.92 -18.65 1.63
CA ARG A 185 13.05 -18.43 3.09
C ARG A 185 11.93 -19.06 3.92
N LEU A 186 10.92 -19.63 3.28
CA LEU A 186 9.79 -20.25 3.94
C LEU A 186 10.22 -21.51 4.69
N ASP A 187 10.10 -21.50 6.01
CA ASP A 187 10.30 -22.70 6.83
C ASP A 187 8.97 -23.47 6.96
N LEU A 188 8.88 -24.59 6.26
CA LEU A 188 7.71 -25.45 6.30
C LEU A 188 7.40 -25.99 7.70
N ASN A 189 8.44 -26.25 8.52
CA ASN A 189 8.25 -26.73 9.88
C ASN A 189 7.61 -25.65 10.77
N ALA A 190 8.02 -24.39 10.59
CA ALA A 190 7.40 -23.26 11.29
C ALA A 190 5.92 -23.11 10.91
N ILE A 191 5.56 -23.27 9.63
CA ILE A 191 4.17 -23.23 9.19
C ILE A 191 3.34 -24.36 9.80
N ILE A 192 3.86 -25.58 9.81
CA ILE A 192 3.19 -26.75 10.42
C ILE A 192 3.03 -26.53 11.93
N ALA A 193 4.04 -25.97 12.59
CA ALA A 193 4.03 -25.69 14.03
C ALA A 193 2.99 -24.62 14.43
N MET A 194 2.59 -23.72 13.52
CA MET A 194 1.53 -22.73 13.78
C MET A 194 0.15 -23.37 14.04
N GLY A 195 -0.05 -24.62 13.63
CA GLY A 195 -1.25 -25.39 13.92
C GLY A 195 -2.52 -24.97 13.15
N PRO A 196 -3.64 -25.65 13.42
CA PRO A 196 -4.90 -25.45 12.69
C PRO A 196 -5.56 -24.08 12.96
N ALA A 197 -5.24 -23.41 14.05
CA ALA A 197 -5.78 -22.08 14.38
C ALA A 197 -5.39 -21.03 13.34
N THR A 198 -4.18 -21.10 12.79
CA THR A 198 -3.71 -20.20 11.74
C THR A 198 -4.46 -20.42 10.42
N LEU A 199 -4.74 -21.68 10.07
CA LEU A 199 -5.56 -22.00 8.89
C LEU A 199 -6.99 -21.47 9.06
N LEU A 200 -7.57 -21.64 10.24
CA LEU A 200 -8.90 -21.11 10.55
C LEU A 200 -8.91 -19.57 10.48
N LEU A 201 -7.87 -18.92 11.00
CA LEU A 201 -7.71 -17.46 10.86
C LEU A 201 -7.68 -17.02 9.40
N LEU A 202 -6.89 -17.68 8.56
CA LEU A 202 -6.83 -17.38 7.11
C LEU A 202 -8.20 -17.55 6.44
N LEU A 203 -8.94 -18.61 6.78
CA LEU A 203 -10.29 -18.83 6.28
C LEU A 203 -11.25 -17.72 6.74
N ILE A 204 -11.18 -17.29 7.99
CA ILE A 204 -12.01 -16.20 8.52
C ILE A 204 -11.68 -14.89 7.79
N ILE A 205 -10.40 -14.58 7.60
CA ILE A 205 -10.00 -13.36 6.88
C ILE A 205 -10.55 -13.40 5.45
N GLN A 206 -10.42 -14.51 4.76
CA GLN A 206 -10.77 -14.63 3.35
C GLN A 206 -12.29 -14.75 3.11
N LEU A 207 -13.00 -15.55 3.93
CA LEU A 207 -14.40 -15.87 3.70
C LEU A 207 -15.36 -15.00 4.49
N VAL A 208 -14.91 -14.32 5.54
CA VAL A 208 -15.77 -13.49 6.40
C VAL A 208 -15.35 -12.04 6.35
N ALA A 209 -14.09 -11.72 6.70
CA ALA A 209 -13.67 -10.33 6.81
C ALA A 209 -13.66 -9.61 5.45
N ARG A 210 -13.19 -10.27 4.40
CA ARG A 210 -13.17 -9.71 3.04
C ARG A 210 -14.56 -9.47 2.46
N PRO A 211 -15.46 -10.45 2.38
CA PRO A 211 -16.82 -10.22 1.88
C PRO A 211 -17.58 -9.17 2.70
N LEU A 212 -17.44 -9.17 4.03
CA LEU A 212 -18.07 -8.16 4.88
C LEU A 212 -17.55 -6.75 4.59
N SER A 213 -16.23 -6.59 4.39
CA SER A 213 -15.66 -5.28 4.07
C SER A 213 -16.12 -4.77 2.71
N VAL A 214 -16.16 -5.64 1.69
CA VAL A 214 -16.69 -5.29 0.37
C VAL A 214 -18.17 -4.93 0.45
N TRP A 215 -18.95 -5.73 1.15
CA TRP A 215 -20.39 -5.46 1.33
C TRP A 215 -20.62 -4.13 2.04
N ALA A 216 -19.90 -3.87 3.13
CA ALA A 216 -20.04 -2.62 3.88
C ALA A 216 -19.61 -1.39 3.07
N SER A 217 -18.51 -1.49 2.30
CA SER A 217 -17.98 -0.38 1.49
C SER A 217 -18.84 -0.09 0.25
N THR A 218 -19.60 -1.08 -0.24
CA THR A 218 -20.47 -0.93 -1.41
C THR A 218 -21.92 -0.59 -1.04
N LEU A 219 -22.24 -0.39 0.24
CA LEU A 219 -23.52 0.12 0.67
C LEU A 219 -23.75 1.52 0.08
N GLY A 220 -24.80 1.65 -0.76
CA GLY A 220 -25.10 2.92 -1.45
C GLY A 220 -24.45 3.09 -2.83
N SER A 221 -23.71 2.11 -3.35
CA SER A 221 -23.21 2.12 -4.72
C SER A 221 -24.22 1.47 -5.68
N ASP A 222 -24.17 1.87 -6.96
CA ASP A 222 -25.00 1.32 -8.05
C ASP A 222 -24.55 -0.07 -8.54
N LEU A 223 -23.70 -0.76 -7.75
CA LEU A 223 -23.20 -2.09 -8.08
C LEU A 223 -24.28 -3.17 -7.87
N ASN A 224 -24.42 -4.06 -8.84
CA ASN A 224 -25.31 -5.21 -8.76
C ASN A 224 -24.83 -6.19 -7.68
N TRP A 225 -25.76 -6.96 -7.09
CA TRP A 225 -25.45 -7.96 -6.07
C TRP A 225 -24.32 -8.92 -6.47
N ARG A 226 -24.28 -9.35 -7.73
CA ARG A 226 -23.22 -10.21 -8.28
C ARG A 226 -21.86 -9.54 -8.46
N GLU A 227 -21.81 -8.23 -8.35
CA GLU A 227 -20.58 -7.43 -8.43
C GLU A 227 -20.05 -7.08 -7.04
N ARG A 228 -20.83 -7.36 -5.99
CA ARG A 228 -20.47 -7.17 -4.57
C ARG A 228 -19.91 -8.42 -3.90
N THR A 229 -20.06 -9.58 -4.52
CA THR A 229 -19.57 -10.90 -4.08
C THR A 229 -18.52 -11.43 -5.04
#